data_009871c1cdb491317ef78a653acab510
#
_entry.id   009871c1cdb491317ef78a653acab510
#
_cell.length_a   1.000
_cell.length_b   1.000
_cell.length_c   1.000
_cell.angle_alpha   90.00
_cell.angle_beta   90.00
_cell.angle_gamma   90.00
#
_symmetry.space_group_name_H-M   'P 1'
#
loop_
_entity.id
_entity.type
_entity.pdbx_description
1 polymer ?
#
loop_
_entity_poly.entity_id
_entity_poly.type
_entity_poly.pdbx_seq_one_letter_code
_entity_poly.pdbx_strand_id
1 'polypeptide(L)' 'MRYIIGKCATKWSVRKQCEVNDISWLVNNTSYSLWTFDRNYACNTNYNPGFSFDEAIELMNMWKRNEPNSLYWIEEQ' A
#
# COMPACT_ATOMS: atom_id res chain seq x y z
N MET A 1 14.94 -4.65 -10.63
CA MET A 1 13.91 -3.61 -10.50
C MET A 1 13.03 -3.92 -9.30
N ARG A 2 12.70 -2.92 -8.51
CA ARG A 2 11.87 -3.10 -7.31
C ARG A 2 10.51 -2.44 -7.50
N TYR A 3 9.54 -2.92 -6.76
CA TYR A 3 8.15 -2.49 -6.88
C TYR A 3 7.58 -2.14 -5.51
N ILE A 4 6.54 -1.31 -5.51
CA ILE A 4 5.77 -0.98 -4.32
C ILE A 4 4.30 -1.29 -4.59
N ILE A 5 3.55 -1.52 -3.52
CA ILE A 5 2.12 -1.83 -3.59
C ILE A 5 1.36 -0.64 -3.06
N GLY A 6 0.43 -0.12 -3.86
CA GLY A 6 -0.47 0.95 -3.46
C GLY A 6 -1.83 0.40 -3.08
N LYS A 7 -2.51 1.14 -2.21
CA LYS A 7 -3.88 0.84 -1.77
C LYS A 7 -4.70 2.10 -1.75
N CYS A 8 -5.93 2.00 -2.25
CA CYS A 8 -6.94 3.04 -2.09
C CYS A 8 -8.10 2.47 -1.28
N ALA A 9 -8.28 2.97 -0.07
CA ALA A 9 -9.34 2.56 0.84
C ALA A 9 -10.36 3.69 0.95
N THR A 10 -11.65 3.33 0.90
CA THR A 10 -12.74 4.27 1.11
C THR A 10 -13.21 4.17 2.55
N LYS A 11 -13.31 5.30 3.24
CA LYS A 11 -13.82 5.34 4.60
C LYS A 11 -14.69 6.57 4.80
N TRP A 12 -15.62 6.47 5.78
CA TRP A 12 -16.44 7.60 6.17
C TRP A 12 -15.63 8.59 6.99
N SER A 13 -15.71 9.86 6.63
CA SER A 13 -15.10 10.93 7.40
C SER A 13 -16.17 11.64 8.22
N VAL A 14 -16.13 11.52 9.53
CA VAL A 14 -17.04 12.22 10.44
C VAL A 14 -16.89 13.73 10.30
N ARG A 15 -15.66 14.18 10.14
CA ARG A 15 -15.35 15.61 10.00
C ARG A 15 -15.95 16.21 8.74
N LYS A 16 -15.83 15.51 7.61
CA LYS A 16 -16.31 16.00 6.30
C LYS A 16 -17.74 15.57 5.99
N GLN A 17 -18.30 14.67 6.79
CA GLN A 17 -19.64 14.12 6.60
C GLN A 17 -19.80 13.46 5.22
N CYS A 18 -18.76 12.80 4.74
CA CYS A 18 -18.77 12.11 3.45
C CYS A 18 -17.73 11.00 3.42
N GLU A 19 -17.81 10.15 2.40
CA GLU A 19 -16.76 9.16 2.15
C GLU A 19 -15.52 9.83 1.58
N VAL A 20 -14.35 9.41 2.06
CA VAL A 20 -13.05 9.88 1.57
C VAL A 20 -12.20 8.70 1.15
N ASN A 21 -11.31 8.92 0.20
CA ASN A 21 -10.37 7.92 -0.29
C ASN A 21 -9.01 8.17 0.33
N ASP A 22 -8.48 7.14 1.00
CA ASP A 22 -7.12 7.16 1.55
C ASP A 22 -6.21 6.34 0.64
N ILE A 23 -5.18 6.97 0.12
CA ILE A 23 -4.17 6.31 -0.69
C ILE A 23 -2.93 6.10 0.16
N SER A 24 -2.44 4.88 0.19
CA SER A 24 -1.25 4.50 0.97
C SER A 24 -0.42 3.48 0.23
N TRP A 25 0.82 3.28 0.68
CA TRP A 25 1.76 2.34 0.07
C TRP A 25 2.35 1.46 1.15
N LEU A 26 2.49 0.17 0.83
CA LEU A 26 3.05 -0.81 1.76
C LEU A 26 4.56 -0.68 1.84
N VAL A 27 5.07 -0.57 3.04
CA VAL A 27 6.51 -0.57 3.32
C VAL A 27 6.94 -2.01 3.56
N ASN A 28 8.02 -2.44 2.89
CA ASN A 28 8.60 -3.76 3.10
C ASN A 28 9.31 -3.81 4.45
N ASN A 29 8.60 -4.34 5.44
CA ASN A 29 9.11 -4.48 6.80
C ASN A 29 8.93 -5.93 7.25
N THR A 30 10.00 -6.52 7.77
CA THR A 30 10.00 -7.92 8.19
C THR A 30 9.27 -8.15 9.51
N SER A 31 9.08 -7.10 10.31
CA SER A 31 8.51 -7.21 11.65
C SER A 31 7.00 -7.00 11.69
N TYR A 32 6.47 -6.16 10.78
CA TYR A 32 5.03 -5.85 10.71
C TYR A 32 4.71 -5.18 9.38
N SER A 33 3.43 -5.19 9.03
CA SER A 33 2.96 -4.47 7.84
C SER A 33 2.73 -3.01 8.19
N LEU A 34 3.33 -2.12 7.45
CA LEU A 34 3.20 -0.68 7.62
C LEU A 34 2.73 -0.06 6.31
N TRP A 35 1.62 0.65 6.37
CA TRP A 35 1.13 1.45 5.25
C TRP A 35 1.46 2.91 5.50
N THR A 36 2.14 3.55 4.55
CA THR A 36 2.48 4.97 4.63
C THR A 36 1.64 5.78 3.66
N PHE A 37 1.20 6.96 4.08
CA PHE A 37 0.53 7.92 3.21
C PHE A 37 1.53 8.78 2.42
N ASP A 38 2.82 8.67 2.73
CA ASP A 38 3.88 9.43 2.07
C ASP A 38 4.52 8.59 0.95
N ARG A 39 4.18 8.94 -0.31
CA ARG A 39 4.73 8.25 -1.47
C ARG A 39 6.25 8.40 -1.56
N ASN A 40 6.79 9.52 -1.12
CA ASN A 40 8.23 9.74 -1.12
C ASN A 40 8.94 8.77 -0.18
N TYR A 41 8.35 8.50 0.97
CA TYR A 41 8.86 7.49 1.89
C TYR A 41 8.82 6.09 1.25
N ALA A 42 7.73 5.74 0.62
CA ALA A 42 7.58 4.45 -0.03
C ALA A 42 8.56 4.26 -1.19
N CYS A 43 8.92 5.33 -1.88
CA CYS A 43 9.88 5.30 -2.99
C CYS A 43 11.33 5.39 -2.55
N ASN A 44 11.60 5.71 -1.29
CA ASN A 44 12.96 5.84 -0.78
C ASN A 44 13.50 4.47 -0.37
N THR A 45 14.46 3.96 -1.14
CA THR A 45 15.02 2.62 -0.92
C THR A 45 15.76 2.47 0.41
N ASN A 46 16.16 3.57 1.05
CA ASN A 46 16.77 3.54 2.38
C ASN A 46 15.76 3.17 3.47
N TYR A 47 14.48 3.52 3.30
CA TYR A 47 13.42 3.26 4.26
C TYR A 47 12.54 2.10 3.83
N ASN A 48 12.36 1.93 2.52
CA ASN A 48 11.52 0.89 1.95
C ASN A 48 12.29 0.19 0.83
N PRO A 49 12.86 -0.99 1.08
CA PRO A 49 13.58 -1.73 0.05
C PRO A 49 12.70 -2.19 -1.11
N GLY A 50 11.39 -2.10 -0.96
CA GLY A 50 10.47 -2.53 -1.99
C GLY A 50 10.36 -4.05 -2.08
N PHE A 51 9.74 -4.53 -3.15
CA PHE A 51 9.47 -5.95 -3.36
C PHE A 51 9.91 -6.35 -4.77
N SER A 52 10.23 -7.62 -4.97
CA SER A 52 10.29 -8.18 -6.32
C SER A 52 8.86 -8.20 -6.90
N PHE A 53 8.75 -8.32 -8.22
CA PHE A 53 7.42 -8.36 -8.84
C PHE A 53 6.59 -9.54 -8.32
N ASP A 54 7.18 -10.71 -8.19
CA ASP A 54 6.49 -11.90 -7.70
C ASP A 54 6.02 -11.75 -6.25
N GLU A 55 6.88 -11.20 -5.39
CA GLU A 55 6.52 -10.90 -4.01
C GLU A 55 5.36 -9.89 -3.94
N ALA A 56 5.43 -8.86 -4.77
CA ALA A 56 4.39 -7.83 -4.82
C ALA A 56 3.03 -8.44 -5.22
N ILE A 57 3.02 -9.32 -6.23
CA ILE A 57 1.79 -10.02 -6.65
C ILE A 57 1.21 -10.85 -5.51
N GLU A 58 2.04 -11.63 -4.83
CA GLU A 58 1.58 -12.48 -3.71
C GLU A 58 1.00 -11.66 -2.57
N LEU A 59 1.71 -10.60 -2.16
CA LEU A 59 1.27 -9.73 -1.09
C LEU A 59 -0.02 -8.98 -1.47
N MET A 60 -0.10 -8.48 -2.69
CA MET A 60 -1.31 -7.81 -3.17
C MET A 60 -2.51 -8.75 -3.11
N ASN A 61 -2.34 -10.00 -3.53
CA ASN A 61 -3.41 -11.00 -3.49
C ASN A 61 -3.83 -11.33 -2.05
N MET A 62 -2.86 -11.41 -1.14
CA MET A 62 -3.15 -11.61 0.29
C MET A 62 -3.98 -10.45 0.85
N TRP A 63 -3.60 -9.22 0.56
CA TRP A 63 -4.33 -8.04 1.01
C TRP A 63 -5.72 -7.95 0.40
N LYS A 64 -5.88 -8.32 -0.86
CA LYS A 64 -7.20 -8.38 -1.51
C LYS A 64 -8.14 -9.35 -0.80
N ARG A 65 -7.60 -10.47 -0.28
CA ARG A 65 -8.40 -11.43 0.49
C ARG A 65 -8.77 -10.88 1.87
N ASN A 66 -7.85 -10.15 2.51
CA ASN A 66 -8.05 -9.62 3.86
C ASN A 66 -8.91 -8.35 3.87
N GLU A 67 -8.75 -7.49 2.86
CA GLU A 67 -9.48 -6.24 2.72
C GLU A 67 -10.03 -6.11 1.30
N PRO A 68 -11.11 -6.85 0.96
CA PRO A 68 -11.59 -6.89 -0.43
C PRO A 68 -12.25 -5.60 -0.91
N ASN A 69 -12.61 -4.69 0.00
CA ASN A 69 -13.28 -3.43 -0.35
C ASN A 69 -12.30 -2.33 -0.76
N SER A 70 -11.00 -2.56 -0.62
CA SER A 70 -9.97 -1.62 -1.06
C SER A 70 -9.51 -1.96 -2.48
N LEU A 71 -8.99 -0.97 -3.19
CA LEU A 71 -8.34 -1.15 -4.48
C LEU A 71 -6.83 -1.24 -4.27
N TYR A 72 -6.17 -2.11 -5.04
CA TYR A 72 -4.74 -2.34 -4.94
C TYR A 72 -4.09 -2.27 -6.31
N TRP A 73 -2.85 -1.83 -6.35
CA TRP A 73 -2.05 -1.82 -7.57
C TRP A 73 -0.57 -2.00 -7.24
N ILE A 74 0.21 -2.30 -8.27
CA ILE A 74 1.66 -2.42 -8.19
C ILE A 74 2.25 -1.33 -9.08
N GLU A 75 3.26 -0.64 -8.60
CA GLU A 75 4.01 0.35 -9.38
C GLU A 75 5.50 0.19 -9.15
N GLU A 76 6.29 0.66 -10.11
CA GLU A 76 7.74 0.69 -9.97
C GLU A 76 8.15 1.69 -8.89
N GLN A 77 9.12 1.27 -8.11
CA GLN A 77 9.65 2.11 -7.04
C GLN A 77 10.51 3.26 -7.56
#